data_f59c867e54cc3f65df2ed64390d2f4f9
#
_entry.id   f59c867e54cc3f65df2ed64390d2f4f9
#
_cell.length_a   1.000
_cell.length_b   1.000
_cell.length_c   1.000
_cell.angle_alpha   90.00
_cell.angle_beta   90.00
_cell.angle_gamma   90.00
#
_symmetry.space_group_name_H-M   'P 1'
#
loop_
_entity.id
_entity.type
_entity.pdbx_description
1 polymer ?
#
loop_
_entity_poly.entity_id
_entity_poly.type
_entity_poly.pdbx_seq_one_letter_code
_entity_poly.pdbx_strand_id
1 'polypeptide(L)'
;ATSRKTRGGITSVVKAHEKGEQWNNYHCKWIETHIDKNGKYKLWYFIKGFVQFLWVLPSYDLVHIHTSEPPSALRKCLFVSFAKICRKKVIVHFHAFSPDTTVNSKYRWIYHYLFNRADRVIVLSEMWKEYVNNALQLNDKLQVIYNPCTTEILKEKHEKKNIILYAGTLNIRKGYADMIKAFALVAKTYPDWLIVFAGNGEIEQGRKLSEKLGINKQTEFLGWVNGYEKDKVFKEATIFCLPSYAEGFPMAVLDAWAYGLPVITTPVGGIPDIAKDGKNLLLFKPGDIKSLADQL
;
A
#
# COMPACT_ATOMS: atom_id res chain seq x y z
N ALA A 1 -6.86 -9.76 -10.14
CA ALA A 1 -6.57 -8.84 -9.02
C ALA A 1 -7.66 -8.94 -7.95
N THR A 2 -7.60 -8.08 -6.91
CA THR A 2 -8.67 -7.88 -5.93
C THR A 2 -9.91 -7.26 -6.58
N SER A 3 -11.09 -7.34 -5.94
CA SER A 3 -12.29 -6.66 -6.42
C SER A 3 -12.14 -5.13 -6.33
N ARG A 4 -12.78 -4.41 -7.26
CA ARG A 4 -12.89 -2.93 -7.22
C ARG A 4 -13.49 -2.40 -5.91
N LYS A 5 -14.24 -3.25 -5.20
CA LYS A 5 -14.85 -2.96 -3.89
C LYS A 5 -13.91 -3.23 -2.71
N THR A 6 -12.78 -3.89 -2.94
CA THR A 6 -11.79 -4.19 -1.89
C THR A 6 -10.98 -2.93 -1.56
N ARG A 7 -10.77 -2.69 -0.27
CA ARG A 7 -9.93 -1.61 0.22
C ARG A 7 -8.47 -2.06 0.25
N GLY A 8 -7.53 -1.24 -0.21
CA GLY A 8 -6.09 -1.55 -0.13
C GLY A 8 -5.26 -1.16 -1.34
N GLY A 9 -3.94 -1.21 -1.18
CA GLY A 9 -2.95 -0.73 -2.15
C GLY A 9 -3.08 -1.35 -3.54
N ILE A 10 -3.21 -2.68 -3.64
CA ILE A 10 -3.35 -3.37 -4.95
C ILE A 10 -4.57 -2.84 -5.72
N THR A 11 -5.71 -2.65 -5.05
CA THR A 11 -6.92 -2.11 -5.70
C THR A 11 -6.67 -0.69 -6.20
N SER A 12 -5.99 0.14 -5.42
CA SER A 12 -5.64 1.51 -5.81
C SER A 12 -4.70 1.54 -7.03
N VAL A 13 -3.69 0.68 -7.05
CA VAL A 13 -2.76 0.54 -8.18
C VAL A 13 -3.50 0.12 -9.45
N VAL A 14 -4.36 -0.92 -9.39
CA VAL A 14 -5.09 -1.39 -10.58
C VAL A 14 -6.12 -0.34 -11.05
N LYS A 15 -6.75 0.41 -10.14
CA LYS A 15 -7.62 1.54 -10.50
C LYS A 15 -6.85 2.67 -11.20
N ALA A 16 -5.60 2.93 -10.78
CA ALA A 16 -4.76 3.90 -11.46
C ALA A 16 -4.37 3.42 -12.87
N HIS A 17 -4.04 2.13 -13.03
CA HIS A 17 -3.80 1.55 -14.35
C HIS A 17 -5.04 1.62 -15.25
N GLU A 18 -6.24 1.38 -14.70
CA GLU A 18 -7.52 1.43 -15.44
C GLU A 18 -7.83 2.82 -16.01
N LYS A 19 -7.30 3.89 -15.38
CA LYS A 19 -7.41 5.26 -15.86
C LYS A 19 -6.36 5.65 -16.91
N GLY A 20 -5.30 4.87 -17.05
CA GLY A 20 -4.20 5.16 -17.97
C GLY A 20 -4.55 4.77 -19.42
N GLU A 21 -3.97 5.46 -20.40
CA GLU A 21 -4.19 5.23 -21.84
C GLU A 21 -3.89 3.78 -22.25
N GLN A 22 -2.85 3.17 -21.67
CA GLN A 22 -2.46 1.78 -21.93
C GLN A 22 -3.60 0.80 -21.67
N TRP A 23 -4.54 1.10 -20.76
CA TRP A 23 -5.65 0.23 -20.47
C TRP A 23 -6.56 0.00 -21.68
N ASN A 24 -6.87 1.08 -22.39
CA ASN A 24 -7.68 1.03 -23.61
C ASN A 24 -6.86 0.54 -24.81
N ASN A 25 -5.62 1.02 -24.96
CA ASN A 25 -4.74 0.68 -26.09
C ASN A 25 -4.44 -0.81 -26.16
N TYR A 26 -4.34 -1.49 -25.02
CA TYR A 26 -4.09 -2.94 -24.92
C TYR A 26 -5.35 -3.73 -24.56
N HIS A 27 -6.54 -3.15 -24.63
CA HIS A 27 -7.82 -3.79 -24.30
C HIS A 27 -7.80 -4.56 -22.98
N CYS A 28 -7.21 -3.97 -21.94
CA CYS A 28 -7.02 -4.63 -20.66
C CYS A 28 -8.36 -5.00 -20.00
N LYS A 29 -8.39 -6.14 -19.32
CA LYS A 29 -9.57 -6.63 -18.60
C LYS A 29 -9.23 -6.96 -17.15
N TRP A 30 -9.97 -6.35 -16.22
CA TRP A 30 -9.83 -6.64 -14.80
C TRP A 30 -10.67 -7.83 -14.38
N ILE A 31 -10.03 -8.92 -14.00
CA ILE A 31 -10.67 -10.10 -13.43
C ILE A 31 -10.57 -10.04 -11.90
N GLU A 32 -11.70 -9.97 -11.24
CA GLU A 32 -11.79 -9.91 -9.78
C GLU A 32 -11.76 -11.33 -9.20
N THR A 33 -10.71 -11.64 -8.42
CA THR A 33 -10.48 -12.99 -7.88
C THR A 33 -10.50 -13.03 -6.35
N HIS A 34 -10.79 -11.90 -5.70
CA HIS A 34 -10.84 -11.78 -4.25
C HIS A 34 -11.64 -10.57 -3.82
N ILE A 35 -12.37 -10.71 -2.72
CA ILE A 35 -13.04 -9.62 -2.02
C ILE A 35 -12.75 -9.70 -0.52
N ASP A 36 -12.63 -8.55 0.12
CA ASP A 36 -12.41 -8.48 1.57
C ASP A 36 -13.76 -8.57 2.32
N LYS A 37 -14.28 -9.79 2.39
CA LYS A 37 -15.51 -10.19 3.09
C LYS A 37 -15.28 -11.56 3.76
N ASN A 38 -16.36 -12.18 4.26
CA ASN A 38 -16.29 -13.51 4.87
C ASN A 38 -15.85 -14.61 3.89
N GLY A 39 -15.53 -15.81 4.42
CA GLY A 39 -14.94 -16.91 3.65
C GLY A 39 -15.79 -17.36 2.45
N LYS A 40 -17.13 -17.38 2.58
CA LYS A 40 -18.03 -17.77 1.48
C LYS A 40 -17.93 -16.83 0.28
N TYR A 41 -17.89 -15.51 0.52
CA TYR A 41 -17.70 -14.53 -0.55
C TYR A 41 -16.29 -14.58 -1.15
N LYS A 42 -15.25 -14.85 -0.35
CA LYS A 42 -13.88 -15.04 -0.85
C LYS A 42 -13.79 -16.22 -1.81
N LEU A 43 -14.40 -17.35 -1.44
CA LEU A 43 -14.46 -18.54 -2.30
C LEU A 43 -15.28 -18.29 -3.58
N TRP A 44 -16.43 -17.65 -3.47
CA TRP A 44 -17.25 -17.30 -4.63
C TRP A 44 -16.50 -16.41 -5.64
N TYR A 45 -15.84 -15.34 -5.16
CA TYR A 45 -15.06 -14.47 -6.03
C TYR A 45 -13.87 -15.20 -6.67
N PHE A 46 -13.27 -16.14 -5.96
CA PHE A 46 -12.21 -16.97 -6.51
C PHE A 46 -12.73 -17.86 -7.65
N ILE A 47 -13.81 -18.62 -7.42
CA ILE A 47 -14.40 -19.53 -8.44
C ILE A 47 -14.89 -18.72 -9.65
N LYS A 48 -15.71 -17.69 -9.40
CA LYS A 48 -16.23 -16.81 -10.45
C LYS A 48 -15.08 -16.19 -11.28
N GLY A 49 -14.08 -15.66 -10.60
CA GLY A 49 -12.93 -15.04 -11.26
C GLY A 49 -12.09 -16.05 -12.03
N PHE A 50 -11.98 -17.29 -11.56
CA PHE A 50 -11.25 -18.34 -12.25
C PHE A 50 -12.00 -18.81 -13.51
N VAL A 51 -13.31 -19.04 -13.43
CA VAL A 51 -14.13 -19.38 -14.61
C VAL A 51 -14.07 -18.25 -15.66
N GLN A 52 -14.23 -16.99 -15.22
CA GLN A 52 -14.10 -15.84 -16.11
C GLN A 52 -12.70 -15.75 -16.74
N PHE A 53 -11.66 -16.06 -15.97
CA PHE A 53 -10.29 -16.10 -16.48
C PHE A 53 -10.13 -17.13 -17.58
N LEU A 54 -10.57 -18.36 -17.37
CA LEU A 54 -10.50 -19.42 -18.38
C LEU A 54 -11.26 -19.07 -19.65
N TRP A 55 -12.43 -18.45 -19.51
CA TRP A 55 -13.26 -18.03 -20.63
C TRP A 55 -12.58 -16.99 -21.52
N VAL A 56 -11.91 -16.00 -20.92
CA VAL A 56 -11.30 -14.91 -21.69
C VAL A 56 -9.84 -15.19 -22.07
N LEU A 57 -9.18 -16.15 -21.44
CA LEU A 57 -7.75 -16.42 -21.63
C LEU A 57 -7.34 -16.63 -23.10
N PRO A 58 -8.13 -17.33 -23.96
CA PRO A 58 -7.78 -17.49 -25.37
C PRO A 58 -7.61 -16.16 -26.12
N SER A 59 -8.39 -15.13 -25.77
CA SER A 59 -8.41 -13.84 -26.46
C SER A 59 -7.33 -12.86 -26.01
N TYR A 60 -6.44 -13.25 -25.09
CA TYR A 60 -5.38 -12.39 -24.55
C TYR A 60 -4.01 -13.04 -24.69
N ASP A 61 -2.99 -12.27 -25.00
CA ASP A 61 -1.61 -12.75 -25.15
C ASP A 61 -0.83 -12.71 -23.83
N LEU A 62 -1.25 -11.84 -22.89
CA LEU A 62 -0.55 -11.57 -21.66
C LEU A 62 -1.49 -11.61 -20.44
N VAL A 63 -0.99 -12.19 -19.36
CA VAL A 63 -1.66 -12.23 -18.05
C VAL A 63 -0.81 -11.47 -17.05
N HIS A 64 -1.35 -10.36 -16.52
CA HIS A 64 -0.71 -9.55 -15.48
C HIS A 64 -1.31 -9.90 -14.11
N ILE A 65 -0.51 -10.48 -13.23
CA ILE A 65 -0.94 -11.02 -11.94
C ILE A 65 -0.40 -10.18 -10.80
N HIS A 66 -1.29 -9.51 -10.07
CA HIS A 66 -0.95 -8.85 -8.82
C HIS A 66 -1.00 -9.85 -7.66
N THR A 67 0.06 -9.93 -6.89
CA THR A 67 0.17 -10.81 -5.71
C THR A 67 0.87 -10.11 -4.55
N SER A 68 0.69 -10.63 -3.34
CA SER A 68 1.29 -10.10 -2.12
C SER A 68 1.61 -11.25 -1.17
N GLU A 69 1.17 -11.20 0.06
CA GLU A 69 1.37 -12.19 1.11
C GLU A 69 0.85 -13.60 0.74
N PRO A 70 1.30 -14.67 1.44
CA PRO A 70 1.11 -16.07 1.04
C PRO A 70 -0.30 -16.48 0.63
N PRO A 71 -1.39 -16.08 1.33
CA PRO A 71 -2.75 -16.45 0.91
C PRO A 71 -3.14 -15.90 -0.46
N SER A 72 -2.59 -14.72 -0.83
CA SER A 72 -2.76 -14.15 -2.17
C SER A 72 -1.91 -14.91 -3.19
N ALA A 73 -0.65 -15.16 -2.89
CA ALA A 73 0.30 -15.85 -3.74
C ALA A 73 -0.17 -17.27 -4.08
N LEU A 74 -0.60 -18.05 -3.08
CA LEU A 74 -1.07 -19.42 -3.27
C LEU A 74 -2.25 -19.49 -4.26
N ARG A 75 -3.24 -18.61 -4.12
CA ARG A 75 -4.36 -18.55 -5.08
C ARG A 75 -3.90 -18.25 -6.51
N LYS A 76 -2.81 -17.49 -6.67
CA LYS A 76 -2.32 -17.10 -8.00
C LYS A 76 -1.54 -18.20 -8.71
N CYS A 77 -1.04 -19.21 -8.00
CA CYS A 77 -0.39 -20.36 -8.62
C CYS A 77 -1.26 -21.01 -9.69
N LEU A 78 -2.56 -21.16 -9.41
CA LEU A 78 -3.50 -21.77 -10.36
C LEU A 78 -3.60 -20.95 -11.67
N PHE A 79 -3.72 -19.63 -11.55
CA PHE A 79 -3.81 -18.73 -12.72
C PHE A 79 -2.52 -18.73 -13.54
N VAL A 80 -1.35 -18.73 -12.88
CA VAL A 80 -0.05 -18.84 -13.57
C VAL A 80 0.06 -20.16 -14.30
N SER A 81 -0.31 -21.27 -13.66
CA SER A 81 -0.24 -22.61 -14.27
C SER A 81 -1.06 -22.68 -15.57
N PHE A 82 -2.33 -22.28 -15.52
CA PHE A 82 -3.20 -22.32 -16.69
C PHE A 82 -2.74 -21.35 -17.79
N ALA A 83 -2.29 -20.14 -17.43
CA ALA A 83 -1.72 -19.21 -18.40
C ALA A 83 -0.52 -19.82 -19.13
N LYS A 84 0.38 -20.50 -18.41
CA LYS A 84 1.57 -21.15 -19.02
C LYS A 84 1.21 -22.40 -19.83
N ILE A 85 0.24 -23.21 -19.41
CA ILE A 85 -0.29 -24.34 -20.20
C ILE A 85 -0.83 -23.81 -21.54
N CYS A 86 -1.55 -22.69 -21.51
CA CYS A 86 -2.06 -22.01 -22.72
C CYS A 86 -0.99 -21.17 -23.44
N ARG A 87 0.30 -21.31 -23.11
CA ARG A 87 1.44 -20.61 -23.72
C ARG A 87 1.35 -19.08 -23.68
N LYS A 88 0.60 -18.52 -22.73
CA LYS A 88 0.48 -17.06 -22.56
C LYS A 88 1.69 -16.47 -21.85
N LYS A 89 1.99 -15.21 -22.13
CA LYS A 89 2.99 -14.44 -21.37
C LYS A 89 2.43 -14.11 -20.00
N VAL A 90 3.28 -14.16 -18.98
CA VAL A 90 2.89 -13.91 -17.58
C VAL A 90 3.80 -12.87 -16.94
N ILE A 91 3.20 -11.80 -16.43
CA ILE A 91 3.86 -10.83 -15.56
C ILE A 91 3.31 -11.04 -14.16
N VAL A 92 4.19 -11.17 -13.17
CA VAL A 92 3.82 -11.19 -11.75
C VAL A 92 4.24 -9.86 -11.12
N HIS A 93 3.28 -9.12 -10.58
CA HIS A 93 3.51 -7.85 -9.90
C HIS A 93 3.38 -8.06 -8.39
N PHE A 94 4.48 -7.91 -7.69
CA PHE A 94 4.63 -8.30 -6.29
C PHE A 94 4.48 -7.10 -5.36
N HIS A 95 3.47 -7.13 -4.50
CA HIS A 95 3.06 -6.04 -3.60
C HIS A 95 3.20 -6.41 -2.12
N ALA A 96 4.19 -7.20 -1.77
CA ALA A 96 4.42 -7.58 -0.37
C ALA A 96 4.97 -6.42 0.46
N PHE A 97 4.88 -6.54 1.77
CA PHE A 97 5.40 -5.56 2.72
C PHE A 97 6.53 -6.11 3.61
N SER A 98 6.71 -7.44 3.69
CA SER A 98 7.80 -8.05 4.47
C SER A 98 8.41 -9.25 3.75
N PRO A 99 9.75 -9.30 3.61
CA PRO A 99 10.44 -10.48 3.10
C PRO A 99 10.28 -11.68 4.04
N ASP A 100 10.21 -11.48 5.37
CA ASP A 100 10.12 -12.53 6.38
C ASP A 100 8.78 -13.26 6.39
N THR A 101 7.72 -12.63 5.87
CA THR A 101 6.42 -13.27 5.66
C THR A 101 6.28 -13.90 4.28
N THR A 102 7.20 -13.62 3.37
CA THR A 102 7.14 -14.00 1.96
C THR A 102 8.37 -14.79 1.52
N VAL A 103 9.31 -14.15 0.82
CA VAL A 103 10.44 -14.82 0.15
C VAL A 103 11.47 -15.43 1.10
N ASN A 104 11.57 -14.96 2.34
CA ASN A 104 12.44 -15.50 3.39
C ASN A 104 11.68 -16.39 4.39
N SER A 105 10.37 -16.66 4.13
CA SER A 105 9.53 -17.47 5.01
C SER A 105 9.48 -18.96 4.59
N LYS A 106 8.78 -19.77 5.41
CA LYS A 106 8.41 -21.14 5.03
C LYS A 106 7.55 -21.23 3.77
N TYR A 107 7.00 -20.11 3.32
CA TYR A 107 6.22 -19.99 2.08
C TYR A 107 7.06 -19.64 0.85
N ARG A 108 8.39 -19.54 0.96
CA ARG A 108 9.32 -19.23 -0.14
C ARG A 108 9.05 -20.06 -1.40
N TRP A 109 8.67 -21.33 -1.26
CA TRP A 109 8.36 -22.22 -2.37
C TRP A 109 7.24 -21.71 -3.28
N ILE A 110 6.23 -21.00 -2.74
CA ILE A 110 5.13 -20.41 -3.50
C ILE A 110 5.66 -19.33 -4.43
N TYR A 111 6.52 -18.44 -3.90
CA TYR A 111 7.11 -17.34 -4.67
C TYR A 111 8.12 -17.88 -5.69
N HIS A 112 8.92 -18.86 -5.32
CA HIS A 112 9.80 -19.57 -6.26
C HIS A 112 8.99 -20.17 -7.44
N TYR A 113 7.87 -20.82 -7.14
CA TYR A 113 6.97 -21.37 -8.16
C TYR A 113 6.43 -20.27 -9.08
N LEU A 114 5.86 -19.20 -8.52
CA LEU A 114 5.24 -18.10 -9.29
C LEU A 114 6.26 -17.37 -10.16
N PHE A 115 7.39 -16.99 -9.56
CA PHE A 115 8.34 -16.10 -10.22
C PHE A 115 9.18 -16.83 -11.27
N ASN A 116 9.52 -18.10 -11.05
CA ASN A 116 10.21 -18.89 -12.08
C ASN A 116 9.35 -19.13 -13.33
N ARG A 117 8.02 -19.25 -13.15
CA ARG A 117 7.09 -19.42 -14.29
C ARG A 117 6.72 -18.10 -14.95
N ALA A 118 6.90 -16.97 -14.30
CA ALA A 118 6.68 -15.66 -14.90
C ALA A 118 7.72 -15.37 -16.00
N ASP A 119 7.31 -14.65 -17.03
CA ASP A 119 8.23 -14.08 -18.03
C ASP A 119 8.92 -12.83 -17.48
N ARG A 120 8.23 -12.07 -16.62
CA ARG A 120 8.77 -10.92 -15.86
C ARG A 120 8.14 -10.87 -14.47
N VAL A 121 8.91 -10.37 -13.52
CA VAL A 121 8.46 -10.11 -12.14
C VAL A 121 8.70 -8.64 -11.84
N ILE A 122 7.62 -7.92 -11.57
CA ILE A 122 7.66 -6.52 -11.16
C ILE A 122 7.70 -6.47 -9.64
N VAL A 123 8.64 -5.72 -9.12
CA VAL A 123 8.78 -5.35 -7.70
C VAL A 123 8.70 -3.84 -7.54
N LEU A 124 8.42 -3.37 -6.32
CA LEU A 124 8.06 -1.98 -6.09
C LEU A 124 9.24 -1.07 -5.71
N SER A 125 10.44 -1.63 -5.55
CA SER A 125 11.64 -0.87 -5.16
C SER A 125 12.92 -1.65 -5.46
N GLU A 126 14.07 -0.97 -5.48
CA GLU A 126 15.38 -1.63 -5.59
C GLU A 126 15.65 -2.53 -4.38
N MET A 127 15.25 -2.11 -3.17
CA MET A 127 15.34 -2.94 -1.97
C MET A 127 14.53 -4.24 -2.12
N TRP A 128 13.31 -4.18 -2.65
CA TRP A 128 12.52 -5.38 -2.93
C TRP A 128 13.11 -6.25 -4.03
N LYS A 129 13.75 -5.66 -5.04
CA LYS A 129 14.48 -6.39 -6.06
C LYS A 129 15.65 -7.17 -5.45
N GLU A 130 16.40 -6.54 -4.56
CA GLU A 130 17.49 -7.18 -3.83
C GLU A 130 16.99 -8.33 -2.95
N TYR A 131 15.95 -8.14 -2.14
CA TYR A 131 15.37 -9.21 -1.31
C TYR A 131 14.92 -10.41 -2.14
N VAL A 132 14.20 -10.18 -3.23
CA VAL A 132 13.71 -11.26 -4.10
C VAL A 132 14.87 -11.95 -4.80
N ASN A 133 15.87 -11.20 -5.28
CA ASN A 133 17.03 -11.75 -5.96
C ASN A 133 17.89 -12.59 -5.03
N ASN A 134 18.19 -12.12 -3.83
CA ASN A 134 18.96 -12.86 -2.83
C ASN A 134 18.23 -14.14 -2.40
N ALA A 135 16.92 -14.09 -2.27
CA ALA A 135 16.13 -15.26 -1.90
C ALA A 135 15.97 -16.28 -3.04
N LEU A 136 15.77 -15.84 -4.30
CA LEU A 136 15.28 -16.72 -5.37
C LEU A 136 16.17 -16.75 -6.63
N GLN A 137 17.21 -15.91 -6.72
CA GLN A 137 18.20 -15.85 -7.82
C GLN A 137 17.55 -15.65 -9.21
N LEU A 138 16.75 -14.60 -9.35
CA LEU A 138 15.92 -14.31 -10.53
C LEU A 138 16.44 -13.14 -11.39
N ASN A 139 17.75 -12.95 -11.47
CA ASN A 139 18.43 -11.75 -11.98
C ASN A 139 17.79 -11.09 -13.22
N ASP A 140 17.53 -11.87 -14.27
CA ASP A 140 17.09 -11.35 -15.58
C ASP A 140 15.57 -11.10 -15.66
N LYS A 141 14.80 -11.51 -14.67
CA LYS A 141 13.33 -11.42 -14.69
C LYS A 141 12.79 -10.27 -13.86
N LEU A 142 13.60 -9.74 -12.93
CA LEU A 142 13.19 -8.70 -11.99
C LEU A 142 13.24 -7.31 -12.62
N GLN A 143 12.15 -6.59 -12.51
CA GLN A 143 12.04 -5.19 -12.92
C GLN A 143 11.42 -4.35 -11.82
N VAL A 144 12.03 -3.22 -11.51
CA VAL A 144 11.45 -2.25 -10.58
C VAL A 144 10.49 -1.35 -11.34
N ILE A 145 9.25 -1.30 -10.88
CA ILE A 145 8.24 -0.33 -11.32
C ILE A 145 7.52 0.17 -10.07
N TYR A 146 7.71 1.43 -9.76
CA TYR A 146 7.09 2.07 -8.61
C TYR A 146 5.57 2.16 -8.74
N ASN A 147 4.88 2.24 -7.63
CA ASN A 147 3.44 2.46 -7.62
C ASN A 147 3.10 3.81 -8.29
N PRO A 148 2.00 3.88 -9.05
CA PRO A 148 1.56 5.12 -9.67
C PRO A 148 1.13 6.14 -8.64
N CYS A 149 1.45 7.41 -8.89
CA CYS A 149 0.93 8.55 -8.15
C CYS A 149 -0.13 9.27 -8.98
N THR A 150 -1.18 9.76 -8.34
CA THR A 150 -2.16 10.64 -9.01
C THR A 150 -1.52 12.01 -9.16
N THR A 151 -1.40 12.50 -10.40
CA THR A 151 -0.78 13.80 -10.70
C THR A 151 -1.81 14.94 -10.76
N GLU A 152 -2.90 14.88 -10.02
CA GLU A 152 -3.81 16.01 -9.90
C GLU A 152 -3.11 17.10 -9.11
N ILE A 153 -2.48 18.02 -9.85
CA ILE A 153 -1.94 19.26 -9.29
C ILE A 153 -3.12 20.03 -8.73
N LEU A 154 -3.10 20.29 -7.46
CA LEU A 154 -4.10 21.15 -6.82
C LEU A 154 -4.00 22.55 -7.43
N LYS A 155 -4.93 22.89 -8.33
CA LYS A 155 -5.00 24.20 -8.98
C LYS A 155 -5.48 25.31 -8.03
N GLU A 156 -6.08 24.96 -6.91
CA GLU A 156 -6.66 25.87 -5.94
C GLU A 156 -5.88 25.85 -4.63
N LYS A 157 -5.60 27.00 -4.08
CA LYS A 157 -5.10 27.12 -2.71
C LYS A 157 -6.24 26.76 -1.75
N HIS A 158 -6.03 25.72 -0.94
CA HIS A 158 -6.94 25.36 0.13
C HIS A 158 -6.42 25.92 1.45
N GLU A 159 -7.37 26.32 2.30
CA GLU A 159 -7.04 26.71 3.66
C GLU A 159 -6.54 25.51 4.45
N LYS A 160 -5.32 25.59 4.93
CA LYS A 160 -4.69 24.56 5.74
C LYS A 160 -5.11 24.73 7.21
N LYS A 161 -5.39 23.60 7.84
CA LYS A 161 -5.67 23.53 9.28
C LYS A 161 -4.45 22.94 10.00
N ASN A 162 -4.32 23.18 11.27
CA ASN A 162 -3.28 22.58 12.11
C ASN A 162 -3.54 21.09 12.31
N ILE A 163 -3.42 20.31 11.24
CA ILE A 163 -3.70 18.87 11.19
C ILE A 163 -2.45 18.12 10.75
N ILE A 164 -2.06 17.14 11.57
CA ILE A 164 -1.13 16.08 11.20
C ILE A 164 -1.97 14.87 10.79
N LEU A 165 -1.93 14.54 9.51
CA LEU A 165 -2.72 13.46 8.92
C LEU A 165 -1.96 12.14 8.91
N TYR A 166 -2.60 11.09 9.40
CA TYR A 166 -2.23 9.70 9.16
C TYR A 166 -3.26 9.07 8.21
N ALA A 167 -2.83 8.41 7.14
CA ALA A 167 -3.73 7.67 6.25
C ALA A 167 -3.26 6.23 6.05
N GLY A 168 -4.02 5.29 6.59
CA GLY A 168 -3.72 3.86 6.51
C GLY A 168 -4.48 3.04 7.54
N THR A 169 -4.40 1.71 7.41
CA THR A 169 -4.99 0.81 8.40
C THR A 169 -4.28 0.98 9.73
N LEU A 170 -5.04 1.21 10.81
CA LEU A 170 -4.50 1.30 12.17
C LEU A 170 -4.16 -0.11 12.64
N ASN A 171 -2.88 -0.42 12.65
CA ASN A 171 -2.31 -1.66 13.18
C ASN A 171 -0.84 -1.43 13.59
N ILE A 172 -0.27 -2.41 14.30
CA ILE A 172 1.11 -2.32 14.82
C ILE A 172 2.10 -2.04 13.68
N ARG A 173 1.99 -2.73 12.55
CA ARG A 173 2.90 -2.56 11.40
C ARG A 173 2.94 -1.13 10.86
N LYS A 174 1.82 -0.42 10.90
CA LYS A 174 1.68 0.95 10.40
C LYS A 174 2.02 2.03 11.45
N GLY A 175 2.31 1.66 12.69
CA GLY A 175 2.85 2.53 13.72
C GLY A 175 1.89 3.61 14.25
N TYR A 176 0.57 3.46 14.09
CA TYR A 176 -0.39 4.48 14.55
C TYR A 176 -0.23 4.83 16.03
N ALA A 177 0.11 3.84 16.88
CA ALA A 177 0.31 4.04 18.31
C ALA A 177 1.56 4.90 18.60
N ASP A 178 2.60 4.80 17.76
CA ASP A 178 3.81 5.61 17.92
C ASP A 178 3.53 7.08 17.56
N MET A 179 2.69 7.33 16.56
CA MET A 179 2.22 8.69 16.25
C MET A 179 1.45 9.30 17.42
N ILE A 180 0.55 8.55 18.06
CA ILE A 180 -0.19 9.02 19.24
C ILE A 180 0.76 9.34 20.39
N LYS A 181 1.73 8.45 20.66
CA LYS A 181 2.72 8.66 21.74
C LYS A 181 3.63 9.85 21.45
N ALA A 182 4.12 9.99 20.22
CA ALA A 182 4.98 11.09 19.83
C ALA A 182 4.26 12.43 19.94
N PHE A 183 3.05 12.52 19.40
CA PHE A 183 2.25 13.74 19.52
C PHE A 183 1.94 14.10 20.98
N ALA A 184 1.68 13.13 21.84
CA ALA A 184 1.44 13.38 23.27
C ALA A 184 2.60 14.09 23.99
N LEU A 185 3.84 13.93 23.49
CA LEU A 185 5.01 14.63 24.06
C LEU A 185 4.99 16.13 23.76
N VAL A 186 4.39 16.54 22.65
CA VAL A 186 4.39 17.93 22.17
C VAL A 186 3.01 18.60 22.25
N ALA A 187 1.95 17.84 22.49
CA ALA A 187 0.55 18.30 22.46
C ALA A 187 0.26 19.52 23.33
N LYS A 188 0.89 19.63 24.51
CA LYS A 188 0.72 20.79 25.43
C LYS A 188 1.33 22.06 24.85
N THR A 189 2.40 21.95 24.10
CA THR A 189 3.07 23.06 23.42
C THR A 189 2.28 23.56 22.21
N TYR A 190 1.52 22.67 21.60
CA TYR A 190 0.74 22.94 20.38
C TYR A 190 -0.75 22.64 20.59
N PRO A 191 -1.47 23.40 21.43
CA PRO A 191 -2.85 23.08 21.82
C PRO A 191 -3.86 23.13 20.69
N ASP A 192 -3.58 23.89 19.63
CA ASP A 192 -4.46 24.06 18.48
C ASP A 192 -4.21 23.02 17.36
N TRP A 193 -3.26 22.10 17.56
CA TRP A 193 -2.99 21.05 16.59
C TRP A 193 -3.79 19.78 16.88
N LEU A 194 -4.19 19.11 15.81
CA LEU A 194 -4.91 17.84 15.82
C LEU A 194 -4.10 16.75 15.11
N ILE A 195 -4.16 15.53 15.61
CA ILE A 195 -3.78 14.35 14.85
C ILE A 195 -5.06 13.67 14.33
N VAL A 196 -5.11 13.42 13.03
CA VAL A 196 -6.28 12.87 12.35
C VAL A 196 -5.92 11.53 11.69
N PHE A 197 -6.65 10.48 12.07
CA PHE A 197 -6.45 9.13 11.56
C PHE A 197 -7.53 8.78 10.51
N ALA A 198 -7.12 8.70 9.26
CA ALA A 198 -7.95 8.28 8.14
C ALA A 198 -7.69 6.80 7.80
N GLY A 199 -8.39 5.90 8.44
CA GLY A 199 -8.24 4.46 8.24
C GLY A 199 -9.05 3.60 9.19
N ASN A 200 -9.29 2.36 8.79
CA ASN A 200 -9.89 1.34 9.65
C ASN A 200 -8.81 0.62 10.49
N GLY A 201 -9.26 -0.29 11.34
CA GLY A 201 -8.40 -1.18 12.13
C GLY A 201 -8.62 -0.97 13.61
N GLU A 202 -7.55 -0.79 14.37
CA GLU A 202 -7.52 -0.72 15.84
C GLU A 202 -7.95 0.66 16.37
N ILE A 203 -9.11 1.18 15.89
CA ILE A 203 -9.62 2.52 16.23
C ILE A 203 -9.87 2.64 17.75
N GLU A 204 -10.53 1.64 18.34
CA GLU A 204 -10.87 1.67 19.77
C GLU A 204 -9.61 1.62 20.66
N GLN A 205 -8.60 0.86 20.24
CA GLN A 205 -7.30 0.84 20.91
C GLN A 205 -6.61 2.21 20.82
N GLY A 206 -6.70 2.85 19.64
CA GLY A 206 -6.21 4.21 19.44
C GLY A 206 -6.90 5.23 20.33
N ARG A 207 -8.23 5.20 20.45
CA ARG A 207 -9.02 6.06 21.35
C ARG A 207 -8.58 5.90 22.81
N LYS A 208 -8.54 4.65 23.29
CA LYS A 208 -8.10 4.36 24.66
C LYS A 208 -6.68 4.84 24.93
N LEU A 209 -5.78 4.73 23.96
CA LEU A 209 -4.41 5.23 24.09
C LEU A 209 -4.38 6.75 24.18
N SER A 210 -5.14 7.45 23.35
CA SER A 210 -5.25 8.92 23.36
C SER A 210 -5.85 9.44 24.66
N GLU A 211 -6.86 8.76 25.20
CA GLU A 211 -7.45 9.06 26.52
C GLU A 211 -6.43 8.87 27.63
N LYS A 212 -5.73 7.74 27.65
CA LYS A 212 -4.68 7.44 28.63
C LYS A 212 -3.57 8.49 28.66
N LEU A 213 -3.24 9.06 27.48
CA LEU A 213 -2.21 10.08 27.34
C LEU A 213 -2.75 11.53 27.48
N GLY A 214 -4.06 11.70 27.68
CA GLY A 214 -4.68 13.00 27.90
C GLY A 214 -4.80 13.89 26.66
N ILE A 215 -4.74 13.28 25.45
CA ILE A 215 -4.80 14.00 24.17
C ILE A 215 -6.05 13.65 23.34
N ASN A 216 -7.07 13.07 23.96
CA ASN A 216 -8.30 12.67 23.27
C ASN A 216 -9.02 13.82 22.57
N LYS A 217 -8.93 15.05 23.09
CA LYS A 217 -9.50 16.26 22.47
C LYS A 217 -8.71 16.72 21.23
N GLN A 218 -7.45 16.30 21.09
CA GLN A 218 -6.58 16.62 19.96
C GLN A 218 -6.38 15.42 19.03
N THR A 219 -7.22 14.37 19.15
CA THR A 219 -7.11 13.16 18.33
C THR A 219 -8.46 12.82 17.71
N GLU A 220 -8.49 12.68 16.38
CA GLU A 220 -9.69 12.34 15.63
C GLU A 220 -9.50 11.06 14.81
N PHE A 221 -10.51 10.20 14.83
CA PHE A 221 -10.53 8.93 14.06
C PHE A 221 -11.72 8.92 13.09
N LEU A 222 -11.43 9.12 11.80
CA LEU A 222 -12.43 9.23 10.73
C LEU A 222 -12.92 7.86 10.24
N GLY A 223 -12.20 6.78 10.56
CA GLY A 223 -12.43 5.52 9.87
C GLY A 223 -11.95 5.56 8.41
N TRP A 224 -12.51 4.70 7.59
CA TRP A 224 -12.15 4.64 6.17
C TRP A 224 -12.75 5.80 5.38
N VAL A 225 -11.89 6.63 4.79
CA VAL A 225 -12.28 7.73 3.90
C VAL A 225 -11.96 7.41 2.43
N ASN A 226 -12.76 7.92 1.52
CA ASN A 226 -12.55 7.79 0.07
C ASN A 226 -13.24 8.94 -0.69
N GLY A 227 -12.89 9.09 -1.98
CA GLY A 227 -13.47 10.14 -2.82
C GLY A 227 -13.37 11.51 -2.18
N TYR A 228 -14.48 12.23 -2.11
CA TYR A 228 -14.54 13.60 -1.57
C TYR A 228 -14.02 13.72 -0.14
N GLU A 229 -14.33 12.76 0.75
CA GLU A 229 -13.84 12.80 2.13
C GLU A 229 -12.31 12.65 2.21
N LYS A 230 -11.73 11.76 1.38
CA LYS A 230 -10.28 11.65 1.26
C LYS A 230 -9.69 12.95 0.76
N ASP A 231 -10.22 13.49 -0.33
CA ASP A 231 -9.76 14.77 -0.91
C ASP A 231 -9.79 15.88 0.14
N LYS A 232 -10.89 16.01 0.87
CA LYS A 232 -11.07 17.03 1.90
C LYS A 232 -9.98 16.94 2.97
N VAL A 233 -9.78 15.77 3.57
CA VAL A 233 -8.83 15.63 4.69
C VAL A 233 -7.38 15.85 4.24
N PHE A 234 -7.00 15.41 3.02
CA PHE A 234 -5.66 15.68 2.49
C PHE A 234 -5.47 17.16 2.11
N LYS A 235 -6.50 17.84 1.62
CA LYS A 235 -6.48 19.27 1.32
C LYS A 235 -6.35 20.13 2.58
N GLU A 236 -7.08 19.80 3.63
CA GLU A 236 -7.08 20.53 4.91
C GLU A 236 -5.84 20.28 5.76
N ALA A 237 -5.21 19.11 5.66
CA ALA A 237 -4.03 18.76 6.44
C ALA A 237 -2.81 19.64 6.10
N THR A 238 -1.97 19.90 7.11
CA THR A 238 -0.71 20.65 6.98
C THR A 238 0.49 19.71 6.87
N ILE A 239 0.50 18.60 7.62
CA ILE A 239 1.58 17.62 7.67
C ILE A 239 0.99 16.23 7.45
N PHE A 240 1.71 15.37 6.77
CA PHE A 240 1.41 13.94 6.66
C PHE A 240 2.43 13.12 7.44
N CYS A 241 1.99 12.21 8.28
CA CYS A 241 2.87 11.33 9.04
C CYS A 241 2.47 9.85 8.87
N LEU A 242 3.45 8.99 8.53
CA LEU A 242 3.26 7.55 8.42
C LEU A 242 4.44 6.79 9.06
N PRO A 243 4.38 6.44 10.36
CA PRO A 243 5.47 5.83 11.13
C PRO A 243 5.50 4.30 10.96
N SER A 244 5.51 3.80 9.74
CA SER A 244 5.41 2.38 9.44
C SER A 244 6.67 1.60 9.78
N TYR A 245 6.50 0.36 10.23
CA TYR A 245 7.59 -0.60 10.46
C TYR A 245 7.93 -1.42 9.21
N ALA A 246 6.97 -1.60 8.30
CA ALA A 246 7.19 -2.31 7.05
C ALA A 246 6.18 -1.90 5.98
N GLU A 247 6.66 -1.70 4.76
CA GLU A 247 5.89 -1.33 3.56
C GLU A 247 6.43 -2.05 2.32
N GLY A 248 5.57 -2.22 1.32
CA GLY A 248 6.03 -2.47 -0.04
C GLY A 248 6.48 -1.16 -0.70
N PHE A 249 5.49 -0.35 -1.05
CA PHE A 249 5.67 1.04 -1.47
C PHE A 249 4.40 1.82 -1.06
N PRO A 250 4.47 2.71 -0.05
CA PRO A 250 3.29 3.26 0.59
C PRO A 250 2.57 4.28 -0.30
N MET A 251 1.41 3.88 -0.84
CA MET A 251 0.53 4.74 -1.64
C MET A 251 0.15 6.03 -0.92
N ALA A 252 -0.01 5.98 0.42
CA ALA A 252 -0.41 7.15 1.20
C ALA A 252 0.66 8.26 1.22
N VAL A 253 1.95 7.92 1.13
CA VAL A 253 3.04 8.90 0.96
C VAL A 253 2.96 9.55 -0.42
N LEU A 254 2.71 8.77 -1.46
CA LEU A 254 2.51 9.29 -2.81
C LEU A 254 1.28 10.21 -2.88
N ASP A 255 0.18 9.80 -2.24
CA ASP A 255 -1.01 10.64 -2.11
C ASP A 255 -0.64 11.97 -1.40
N ALA A 256 0.07 11.93 -0.27
CA ALA A 256 0.47 13.12 0.47
C ALA A 256 1.28 14.10 -0.40
N TRP A 257 2.24 13.61 -1.16
CA TRP A 257 3.00 14.45 -2.11
C TRP A 257 2.14 15.01 -3.24
N ALA A 258 1.17 14.23 -3.75
CA ALA A 258 0.23 14.70 -4.77
C ALA A 258 -0.63 15.88 -4.26
N TYR A 259 -0.89 15.92 -2.95
CA TYR A 259 -1.59 17.03 -2.27
C TYR A 259 -0.63 18.12 -1.73
N GLY A 260 0.66 18.05 -2.04
CA GLY A 260 1.66 19.02 -1.63
C GLY A 260 1.95 19.04 -0.12
N LEU A 261 1.72 17.92 0.58
CA LEU A 261 1.97 17.83 2.02
C LEU A 261 3.43 17.52 2.31
N PRO A 262 4.07 18.23 3.26
CA PRO A 262 5.29 17.74 3.91
C PRO A 262 5.05 16.36 4.53
N VAL A 263 6.02 15.47 4.36
CA VAL A 263 5.91 14.07 4.80
C VAL A 263 6.94 13.75 5.86
N ILE A 264 6.49 13.16 6.97
CA ILE A 264 7.33 12.54 7.99
C ILE A 264 7.08 11.04 7.95
N THR A 265 8.11 10.22 7.73
CA THR A 265 7.96 8.78 7.59
C THR A 265 9.22 8.02 7.98
N THR A 266 9.19 6.72 7.84
CA THR A 266 10.31 5.81 8.14
C THR A 266 10.96 5.29 6.85
N PRO A 267 12.26 4.95 6.85
CA PRO A 267 12.97 4.46 5.67
C PRO A 267 12.69 2.98 5.39
N VAL A 268 11.41 2.62 5.15
CA VAL A 268 10.98 1.25 4.91
C VAL A 268 10.38 1.05 3.51
N GLY A 269 10.45 -0.17 2.99
CA GLY A 269 9.93 -0.52 1.67
C GLY A 269 10.60 0.27 0.55
N GLY A 270 9.83 0.88 -0.32
CA GLY A 270 10.33 1.70 -1.42
C GLY A 270 10.64 3.17 -1.05
N ILE A 271 10.48 3.57 0.21
CA ILE A 271 10.79 4.94 0.62
C ILE A 271 12.25 5.30 0.39
N PRO A 272 13.26 4.47 0.74
CA PRO A 272 14.68 4.80 0.51
C PRO A 272 15.03 5.12 -0.95
N ASP A 273 14.33 4.54 -1.91
CA ASP A 273 14.60 4.75 -3.34
C ASP A 273 14.28 6.20 -3.78
N ILE A 274 13.32 6.85 -3.12
CA ILE A 274 12.77 8.15 -3.51
C ILE A 274 13.00 9.24 -2.46
N ALA A 275 13.42 8.84 -1.25
CA ALA A 275 13.65 9.74 -0.14
C ALA A 275 14.94 10.54 -0.32
N LYS A 276 14.83 11.84 -0.06
CA LYS A 276 15.96 12.74 0.16
C LYS A 276 15.69 13.44 1.47
N ASP A 277 16.19 12.86 2.56
CA ASP A 277 15.95 13.35 3.91
C ASP A 277 16.29 14.84 4.05
N GLY A 278 15.44 15.58 4.75
CA GLY A 278 15.55 17.03 4.86
C GLY A 278 15.23 17.83 3.59
N LYS A 279 14.88 17.16 2.46
CA LYS A 279 14.53 17.82 1.19
C LYS A 279 13.10 17.60 0.75
N ASN A 280 12.70 16.34 0.55
CA ASN A 280 11.35 16.00 0.09
C ASN A 280 10.51 15.27 1.13
N LEU A 281 11.12 14.90 2.25
CA LEU A 281 10.48 14.33 3.44
C LEU A 281 11.45 14.38 4.63
N LEU A 282 10.96 14.07 5.82
CA LEU A 282 11.77 13.83 7.01
C LEU A 282 11.72 12.36 7.38
N LEU A 283 12.90 11.78 7.70
CA LEU A 283 13.05 10.39 8.08
C LEU A 283 13.39 10.24 9.57
N PHE A 284 12.80 9.21 10.16
CA PHE A 284 13.18 8.74 11.50
C PHE A 284 13.16 7.21 11.56
N LYS A 285 13.81 6.61 12.54
CA LYS A 285 13.85 5.16 12.68
C LYS A 285 12.50 4.61 13.16
N PRO A 286 11.99 3.49 12.62
CA PRO A 286 10.78 2.85 13.13
C PRO A 286 10.84 2.64 14.65
N GLY A 287 9.81 3.07 15.38
CA GLY A 287 9.73 2.96 16.83
C GLY A 287 10.45 4.04 17.62
N ASP A 288 11.19 4.95 16.99
CA ASP A 288 11.83 6.08 17.65
C ASP A 288 10.82 7.22 17.88
N ILE A 289 10.07 7.08 18.97
CA ILE A 289 9.00 8.02 19.34
C ILE A 289 9.55 9.42 19.63
N LYS A 290 10.76 9.51 20.20
CA LYS A 290 11.36 10.81 20.53
C LYS A 290 11.76 11.56 19.26
N SER A 291 12.48 10.91 18.35
CA SER A 291 12.83 11.51 17.06
C SER A 291 11.58 11.90 16.25
N LEU A 292 10.52 11.09 16.30
CA LEU A 292 9.25 11.46 15.68
C LEU A 292 8.64 12.71 16.33
N ALA A 293 8.62 12.80 17.65
CA ALA A 293 8.09 13.98 18.37
C ALA A 293 8.87 15.25 18.03
N ASP A 294 10.18 15.16 17.90
CA ASP A 294 11.05 16.29 17.55
C ASP A 294 10.83 16.77 16.09
N GLN A 295 10.26 15.93 15.23
CA GLN A 295 9.95 16.26 13.82
C GLN A 295 8.50 16.73 13.62
N LEU A 296 7.60 16.42 14.54
CA LEU A 296 6.21 16.84 14.47
C LEU A 296 6.05 18.31 14.85
#